data_3bf8cf963e960476faf577ae599fc621
#
_entry.id   3bf8cf963e960476faf577ae599fc621
#
_cell.length_a   1.000
_cell.length_b   1.000
_cell.length_c   1.000
_cell.angle_alpha   90.00
_cell.angle_beta   90.00
_cell.angle_gamma   90.00
#
_symmetry.space_group_name_H-M   'P 1'
#
loop_
_entity.id
_entity.type
_entity.pdbx_description
1 polymer ?
#
loop_
_entity_poly.entity_id
_entity_poly.type
_entity_poly.pdbx_seq_one_letter_code
_entity_poly.pdbx_strand_id
1 'polypeptide(L)'
;VGDGTVNLLFDWSGTGKPSFVFCTHLDTVPPYLPPLTVEVRRGDALPDGKVAAQDDLMVRGRGSCDAKGQIITMFMACRRLYDEGFRDFGLLLLAGEETGSFGAKAYSRDCAGGRFVLVGEPTDNCLVSASKGTKSFEVTIPGKACHSGYPDQGISAVDRFADFMDAMRIVRLPEDPVLGP
;
A
#
# COMPACT_ATOMS: atom_id res chain seq x y z
N VAL A 1 -14.53 -8.57 6.94
CA VAL A 1 -13.57 -8.84 5.87
C VAL A 1 -13.31 -10.34 5.86
N GLY A 2 -12.94 -10.94 4.72
CA GLY A 2 -12.64 -12.38 4.64
C GLY A 2 -11.55 -12.83 5.63
N ASP A 3 -11.48 -14.13 5.91
CA ASP A 3 -10.47 -14.79 6.75
C ASP A 3 -10.39 -14.34 8.23
N GLY A 4 -11.50 -13.83 8.76
CA GLY A 4 -11.55 -13.36 10.15
C GLY A 4 -10.83 -12.04 10.41
N THR A 5 -10.29 -11.37 9.38
CA THR A 5 -9.75 -10.02 9.52
C THR A 5 -10.87 -8.98 9.58
N VAL A 6 -10.63 -7.87 10.25
CA VAL A 6 -11.58 -6.78 10.41
C VAL A 6 -10.94 -5.43 10.13
N ASN A 7 -11.73 -4.51 9.57
CA ASN A 7 -11.39 -3.09 9.59
C ASN A 7 -11.79 -2.51 10.94
N LEU A 8 -11.09 -1.50 11.41
CA LEU A 8 -11.42 -0.78 12.65
C LEU A 8 -11.80 0.65 12.30
N LEU A 9 -13.01 1.06 12.67
CA LEU A 9 -13.44 2.45 12.57
C LEU A 9 -13.60 3.03 13.98
N PHE A 10 -12.77 4.02 14.30
CA PHE A 10 -12.96 4.87 15.47
C PHE A 10 -13.77 6.08 15.02
N ASP A 11 -15.00 6.17 15.50
CA ASP A 11 -15.95 7.22 15.09
C ASP A 11 -16.25 8.16 16.26
N TRP A 12 -15.84 9.42 16.13
CA TRP A 12 -16.13 10.46 17.11
C TRP A 12 -17.45 11.18 16.84
N SER A 13 -18.06 10.99 15.67
CA SER A 13 -19.38 11.55 15.37
C SER A 13 -20.51 10.84 16.11
N GLY A 14 -20.29 9.59 16.51
CA GLY A 14 -21.31 8.72 17.11
C GLY A 14 -22.40 8.28 16.12
N THR A 15 -22.25 8.55 14.85
CA THR A 15 -23.26 8.26 13.80
C THR A 15 -22.97 6.96 13.03
N GLY A 16 -21.78 6.41 13.16
CA GLY A 16 -21.25 5.34 12.31
C GLY A 16 -20.87 5.80 10.90
N LYS A 17 -21.05 7.08 10.58
CA LYS A 17 -20.80 7.66 9.23
C LYS A 17 -20.23 9.07 9.36
N PRO A 18 -19.00 9.23 9.88
CA PRO A 18 -18.36 10.53 9.99
C PRO A 18 -18.16 11.17 8.60
N SER A 19 -18.33 12.50 8.50
CA SER A 19 -18.16 13.20 7.23
C SER A 19 -16.73 13.29 6.77
N PHE A 20 -15.77 13.32 7.70
CA PHE A 20 -14.34 13.30 7.42
C PHE A 20 -13.71 12.03 7.99
N VAL A 21 -12.99 11.28 7.16
CA VAL A 21 -12.35 10.03 7.55
C VAL A 21 -10.85 10.10 7.26
N PHE A 22 -10.05 9.98 8.30
CA PHE A 22 -8.65 9.62 8.17
C PHE A 22 -8.59 8.11 7.91
N CYS A 23 -7.82 7.69 6.90
CA CYS A 23 -7.79 6.30 6.47
C CYS A 23 -6.35 5.85 6.23
N THR A 24 -5.95 4.72 6.80
CA THR A 24 -4.68 4.06 6.52
C THR A 24 -4.81 2.57 6.84
N HIS A 25 -3.75 1.77 6.70
CA HIS A 25 -3.79 0.32 6.90
C HIS A 25 -2.95 -0.16 8.09
N LEU A 26 -3.26 -1.38 8.56
CA LEU A 26 -2.61 -2.02 9.71
C LEU A 26 -1.57 -3.06 9.30
N ASP A 27 -1.77 -3.70 8.16
CA ASP A 27 -0.92 -4.77 7.66
C ASP A 27 0.41 -4.24 7.10
N THR A 28 1.29 -5.16 6.77
CA THR A 28 2.61 -4.89 6.21
C THR A 28 2.97 -5.97 5.21
N VAL A 29 3.86 -5.66 4.27
CA VAL A 29 4.38 -6.67 3.34
C VAL A 29 5.20 -7.75 4.04
N PRO A 30 5.23 -8.99 3.51
CA PRO A 30 6.17 -10.02 3.98
C PRO A 30 7.63 -9.64 3.66
N PRO A 31 8.64 -10.31 4.29
CA PRO A 31 8.46 -11.36 5.28
C PRO A 31 8.10 -10.80 6.66
N TYR A 32 7.19 -11.49 7.35
CA TYR A 32 6.82 -11.17 8.73
C TYR A 32 7.87 -11.78 9.65
N LEU A 33 8.98 -11.06 9.85
CA LEU A 33 10.09 -11.52 10.69
C LEU A 33 9.81 -11.19 12.16
N PRO A 34 9.62 -12.18 13.03
CA PRO A 34 9.56 -11.99 14.47
C PRO A 34 10.96 -12.10 15.13
N PRO A 35 11.24 -11.39 16.22
CA PRO A 35 10.57 -10.14 16.56
C PRO A 35 11.06 -9.04 15.63
N LEU A 36 10.17 -8.14 15.22
CA LEU A 36 10.59 -6.93 14.52
C LEU A 36 11.36 -6.06 15.52
N THR A 37 12.65 -5.95 15.33
CA THR A 37 13.47 -5.05 16.12
C THR A 37 13.26 -3.64 15.60
N VAL A 38 12.74 -2.77 16.44
CA VAL A 38 12.66 -1.35 16.15
C VAL A 38 13.95 -0.71 16.66
N GLU A 39 14.76 -0.21 15.75
CA GLU A 39 15.95 0.56 16.08
C GLU A 39 15.59 2.05 16.11
N VAL A 40 16.01 2.73 17.17
CA VAL A 40 15.86 4.19 17.30
C VAL A 40 17.24 4.78 17.21
N ARG A 41 17.49 5.57 16.18
CA ARG A 41 18.80 6.21 15.94
C ARG A 41 18.64 7.72 15.86
N ARG A 42 19.66 8.42 16.33
CA ARG A 42 19.78 9.89 16.24
C ARG A 42 20.98 10.24 15.38
N GLY A 43 20.86 11.27 14.55
CA GLY A 43 21.99 11.83 13.80
C GLY A 43 22.45 11.03 12.61
N ASP A 44 21.71 9.99 12.17
CA ASP A 44 22.04 9.19 10.99
C ASP A 44 21.79 9.96 9.69
N ALA A 45 22.53 9.59 8.63
CA ALA A 45 22.25 10.05 7.29
C ALA A 45 20.90 9.51 6.80
N LEU A 46 20.07 10.40 6.27
CA LEU A 46 18.77 10.06 5.68
C LEU A 46 18.95 9.56 4.24
N PRO A 47 18.00 8.75 3.71
CA PRO A 47 18.06 8.23 2.34
C PRO A 47 18.13 9.32 1.27
N ASP A 48 17.61 10.53 1.55
CA ASP A 48 17.65 11.70 0.67
C ASP A 48 18.97 12.49 0.76
N GLY A 49 19.96 11.97 1.49
CA GLY A 49 21.26 12.62 1.69
C GLY A 49 21.29 13.71 2.75
N LYS A 50 20.15 14.01 3.39
CA LYS A 50 20.13 14.91 4.55
C LYS A 50 20.67 14.17 5.78
N VAL A 51 21.18 14.92 6.71
CA VAL A 51 21.57 14.41 8.03
C VAL A 51 20.42 14.72 8.99
N ALA A 52 19.94 13.70 9.68
CA ALA A 52 18.94 13.88 10.73
C ALA A 52 19.50 14.85 11.80
N ALA A 53 18.71 15.84 12.20
CA ALA A 53 19.10 16.76 13.26
C ALA A 53 19.41 15.98 14.54
N GLN A 54 20.30 16.51 15.36
CA GLN A 54 20.80 15.81 16.56
C GLN A 54 19.66 15.39 17.52
N ASP A 55 18.51 16.07 17.44
CA ASP A 55 17.32 15.81 18.25
C ASP A 55 16.25 14.95 17.53
N ASP A 56 16.47 14.63 16.24
CA ASP A 56 15.55 13.79 15.49
C ASP A 56 15.68 12.33 15.93
N LEU A 57 14.54 11.68 16.12
CA LEU A 57 14.44 10.25 16.38
C LEU A 57 14.09 9.53 15.08
N MET A 58 14.97 8.63 14.66
CA MET A 58 14.69 7.75 13.53
C MET A 58 14.24 6.38 14.04
N VAL A 59 13.06 5.94 13.63
CA VAL A 59 12.53 4.63 13.95
C VAL A 59 12.66 3.72 12.72
N ARG A 60 13.39 2.62 12.86
CA ARG A 60 13.52 1.61 11.79
C ARG A 60 12.80 0.33 12.18
N GLY A 61 12.10 -0.25 11.22
CA GLY A 61 11.42 -1.54 11.37
C GLY A 61 10.34 -1.75 10.31
N ARG A 62 9.93 -2.98 10.10
CA ARG A 62 8.81 -3.29 9.20
C ARG A 62 7.55 -2.56 9.68
N GLY A 63 6.91 -1.79 8.78
CA GLY A 63 5.70 -1.02 9.09
C GLY A 63 5.95 0.31 9.80
N SER A 64 7.19 0.71 10.13
CA SER A 64 7.43 2.01 10.79
C SER A 64 7.10 3.19 9.87
N CYS A 65 7.39 3.06 8.59
CA CYS A 65 7.05 4.04 7.56
C CYS A 65 5.70 3.71 6.91
N ASP A 66 5.46 2.42 6.60
CA ASP A 66 4.31 1.94 5.86
C ASP A 66 3.56 0.87 6.69
N ALA A 67 2.44 1.23 7.38
CA ALA A 67 1.93 2.60 7.51
C ALA A 67 1.67 2.97 8.99
N LYS A 68 2.42 2.35 9.96
CA LYS A 68 2.16 2.58 11.39
C LYS A 68 2.55 4.00 11.86
N GLY A 69 3.51 4.63 11.17
CA GLY A 69 3.82 6.04 11.37
C GLY A 69 2.61 6.93 11.06
N GLN A 70 1.92 6.66 9.95
CA GLN A 70 0.71 7.38 9.56
C GLN A 70 -0.44 7.14 10.54
N ILE A 71 -0.58 5.92 11.09
CA ILE A 71 -1.58 5.65 12.13
C ILE A 71 -1.38 6.59 13.33
N ILE A 72 -0.15 6.69 13.83
CA ILE A 72 0.16 7.54 14.99
C ILE A 72 -0.10 9.01 14.67
N THR A 73 0.36 9.48 13.51
CA THR A 73 0.16 10.86 13.08
C THR A 73 -1.32 11.22 12.97
N MET A 74 -2.11 10.34 12.34
CA MET A 74 -3.56 10.53 12.20
C MET A 74 -4.29 10.45 13.55
N PHE A 75 -3.89 9.53 14.41
CA PHE A 75 -4.45 9.43 15.76
C PHE A 75 -4.20 10.72 16.56
N MET A 76 -3.00 11.29 16.48
CA MET A 76 -2.68 12.55 17.15
C MET A 76 -3.47 13.71 16.55
N ALA A 77 -3.69 13.74 15.24
CA ALA A 77 -4.56 14.71 14.59
C ALA A 77 -6.02 14.59 15.07
N CYS A 78 -6.55 13.36 15.14
CA CYS A 78 -7.88 13.08 15.69
C CYS A 78 -8.01 13.57 17.15
N ARG A 79 -7.01 13.30 17.98
CA ARG A 79 -7.00 13.76 19.36
C ARG A 79 -7.05 15.28 19.44
N ARG A 80 -6.24 15.97 18.63
CA ARG A 80 -6.25 17.42 18.58
C ARG A 80 -7.59 17.99 18.14
N LEU A 81 -8.20 17.44 17.09
CA LEU A 81 -9.53 17.82 16.64
C LEU A 81 -10.58 17.65 17.75
N TYR A 82 -10.49 16.51 18.47
CA TYR A 82 -11.37 16.27 19.61
C TYR A 82 -11.21 17.30 20.72
N ASP A 83 -9.97 17.62 21.08
CA ASP A 83 -9.66 18.62 22.14
C ASP A 83 -10.12 20.03 21.72
N GLU A 84 -10.10 20.34 20.41
CA GLU A 84 -10.61 21.60 19.83
C GLU A 84 -12.15 21.62 19.67
N GLY A 85 -12.85 20.55 20.02
CA GLY A 85 -14.34 20.49 20.02
C GLY A 85 -14.96 19.93 18.75
N PHE A 86 -14.18 19.53 17.74
CA PHE A 86 -14.71 18.86 16.56
C PHE A 86 -15.17 17.45 16.87
N ARG A 87 -16.21 16.95 16.20
CA ARG A 87 -16.76 15.60 16.40
C ARG A 87 -17.07 14.85 15.12
N ASP A 88 -17.34 15.52 14.00
CA ASP A 88 -17.77 14.86 12.77
C ASP A 88 -16.58 14.33 11.96
N PHE A 89 -15.81 13.44 12.58
CA PHE A 89 -14.66 12.78 11.95
C PHE A 89 -14.47 11.36 12.51
N GLY A 90 -13.69 10.55 11.79
CA GLY A 90 -13.30 9.20 12.18
C GLY A 90 -11.90 8.82 11.71
N LEU A 91 -11.37 7.73 12.29
CA LEU A 91 -10.14 7.08 11.89
C LEU A 91 -10.46 5.65 11.49
N LEU A 92 -10.25 5.34 10.21
CA LEU A 92 -10.44 4.02 9.62
C LEU A 92 -9.08 3.34 9.43
N LEU A 93 -8.91 2.21 10.08
CA LEU A 93 -7.74 1.35 9.91
C LEU A 93 -8.14 0.12 9.11
N LEU A 94 -7.58 -0.01 7.92
CA LEU A 94 -7.90 -1.07 6.97
C LEU A 94 -7.03 -2.30 7.18
N ALA A 95 -7.58 -3.46 6.86
CA ALA A 95 -6.87 -4.71 6.79
C ALA A 95 -6.59 -5.09 5.32
N GLY A 96 -5.43 -5.71 5.06
CA GLY A 96 -5.12 -6.30 3.76
C GLY A 96 -4.97 -5.30 2.63
N GLU A 97 -4.39 -4.15 2.89
CA GLU A 97 -4.01 -3.18 1.85
C GLU A 97 -2.96 -3.80 0.95
N GLU A 98 -1.88 -4.30 1.53
CA GLU A 98 -0.69 -4.87 0.89
C GLU A 98 -0.96 -6.19 0.12
N THR A 99 -2.09 -6.80 0.36
CA THR A 99 -2.49 -8.07 -0.27
C THR A 99 -3.70 -7.93 -1.19
N GLY A 100 -3.94 -6.73 -1.71
CA GLY A 100 -4.98 -6.45 -2.70
C GLY A 100 -6.13 -5.61 -2.19
N SER A 101 -5.94 -4.84 -1.12
CA SER A 101 -6.87 -3.84 -0.60
C SER A 101 -8.28 -4.38 -0.31
N PHE A 102 -8.37 -5.65 0.16
CA PHE A 102 -9.67 -6.28 0.37
C PHE A 102 -10.45 -5.64 1.53
N GLY A 103 -9.76 -5.07 2.53
CA GLY A 103 -10.40 -4.30 3.59
C GLY A 103 -11.09 -3.03 3.06
N ALA A 104 -10.41 -2.29 2.19
CA ALA A 104 -10.99 -1.12 1.54
C ALA A 104 -12.18 -1.49 0.65
N LYS A 105 -12.05 -2.58 -0.13
CA LYS A 105 -13.13 -3.11 -0.97
C LYS A 105 -14.35 -3.54 -0.17
N ALA A 106 -14.15 -4.14 1.02
CA ALA A 106 -15.24 -4.50 1.91
C ALA A 106 -15.91 -3.23 2.49
N TYR A 107 -15.12 -2.30 3.01
CA TYR A 107 -15.64 -1.06 3.58
C TYR A 107 -16.44 -0.25 2.55
N SER A 108 -15.96 -0.11 1.31
CA SER A 108 -16.65 0.65 0.27
C SER A 108 -17.98 0.04 -0.17
N ARG A 109 -18.18 -1.28 0.02
CA ARG A 109 -19.46 -1.95 -0.27
C ARG A 109 -20.49 -1.77 0.83
N ASP A 110 -20.03 -1.78 2.08
CA ASP A 110 -20.91 -1.85 3.25
C ASP A 110 -21.19 -0.46 3.84
N CYS A 111 -20.28 0.48 3.62
CA CYS A 111 -20.37 1.83 4.13
C CYS A 111 -20.32 2.83 2.97
N ALA A 112 -21.32 3.66 2.86
CA ALA A 112 -21.16 4.91 2.11
C ALA A 112 -20.11 5.72 2.88
N GLY A 113 -18.89 5.81 2.36
CA GLY A 113 -17.77 6.50 2.99
C GLY A 113 -18.08 7.93 3.39
N GLY A 114 -17.23 8.55 4.18
CA GLY A 114 -17.32 9.96 4.52
C GLY A 114 -17.34 10.85 3.26
N ARG A 115 -17.80 12.07 3.41
CA ARG A 115 -17.76 13.06 2.32
C ARG A 115 -16.32 13.37 1.88
N PHE A 116 -15.38 13.28 2.81
CA PHE A 116 -13.96 13.47 2.58
C PHE A 116 -13.18 12.33 3.22
N VAL A 117 -12.22 11.80 2.48
CA VAL A 117 -11.28 10.78 2.97
C VAL A 117 -9.86 11.28 2.74
N LEU A 118 -9.07 11.31 3.81
CA LEU A 118 -7.64 11.57 3.76
C LEU A 118 -6.91 10.23 3.95
N VAL A 119 -6.24 9.77 2.91
CA VAL A 119 -5.49 8.52 2.94
C VAL A 119 -4.05 8.80 3.40
N GLY A 120 -3.60 8.08 4.42
CA GLY A 120 -2.26 8.16 4.98
C GLY A 120 -1.37 7.09 4.40
N GLU A 121 -0.48 7.53 3.52
CA GLU A 121 0.56 6.74 2.89
C GLU A 121 1.91 7.48 2.97
N PRO A 122 3.06 6.79 2.81
CA PRO A 122 4.36 7.43 2.78
C PRO A 122 4.55 8.27 1.52
N THR A 123 4.20 9.54 1.57
CA THR A 123 4.23 10.49 0.44
C THR A 123 5.27 11.59 0.60
N ASP A 124 6.24 11.41 1.49
CA ASP A 124 7.24 12.42 1.85
C ASP A 124 6.59 13.76 2.29
N ASN A 125 5.48 13.67 3.01
CA ASN A 125 4.61 14.77 3.44
C ASN A 125 4.05 15.63 2.28
N CYS A 126 3.99 15.06 1.08
CA CYS A 126 3.37 15.70 -0.07
C CYS A 126 1.89 15.33 -0.17
N LEU A 127 1.06 16.30 -0.52
CA LEU A 127 -0.33 16.04 -0.87
C LEU A 127 -0.41 15.44 -2.27
N VAL A 128 -0.86 14.19 -2.36
CA VAL A 128 -1.04 13.48 -3.62
C VAL A 128 -2.51 13.50 -4.01
N SER A 129 -2.82 14.01 -5.19
CA SER A 129 -4.19 14.17 -5.70
C SER A 129 -4.56 13.12 -6.75
N ALA A 130 -3.59 12.36 -7.26
CA ALA A 130 -3.82 11.32 -8.26
C ALA A 130 -2.78 10.19 -8.11
N SER A 131 -3.14 8.98 -8.51
CA SER A 131 -2.25 7.82 -8.51
C SER A 131 -2.52 6.92 -9.72
N LYS A 132 -1.49 6.15 -10.11
CA LYS A 132 -1.64 5.09 -11.12
C LYS A 132 -2.34 3.88 -10.51
N GLY A 133 -3.19 3.24 -11.31
CA GLY A 133 -3.74 1.94 -10.95
C GLY A 133 -2.74 0.81 -11.19
N THR A 134 -2.94 -0.32 -10.52
CA THR A 134 -2.16 -1.54 -10.71
C THR A 134 -3.04 -2.63 -11.29
N LYS A 135 -2.50 -3.36 -12.27
CA LYS A 135 -3.15 -4.55 -12.82
C LYS A 135 -2.15 -5.68 -12.96
N SER A 136 -2.45 -6.82 -12.34
CA SER A 136 -1.61 -8.01 -12.39
C SER A 136 -2.21 -9.03 -13.37
N PHE A 137 -1.33 -9.71 -14.08
CA PHE A 137 -1.68 -10.79 -15.00
C PHE A 137 -0.83 -12.01 -14.68
N GLU A 138 -1.44 -13.20 -14.81
CA GLU A 138 -0.73 -14.46 -14.82
C GLU A 138 -0.63 -14.94 -16.26
N VAL A 139 0.57 -15.27 -16.70
CA VAL A 139 0.82 -15.78 -18.05
C VAL A 139 1.37 -17.19 -17.95
N THR A 140 0.62 -18.15 -18.47
CA THR A 140 1.04 -19.55 -18.56
C THR A 140 1.54 -19.85 -19.97
N ILE A 141 2.76 -20.34 -20.07
CA ILE A 141 3.40 -20.66 -21.35
C ILE A 141 3.59 -22.18 -21.45
N PRO A 142 2.74 -22.86 -22.22
CA PRO A 142 2.82 -24.31 -22.34
C PRO A 142 3.99 -24.75 -23.22
N GLY A 143 4.65 -25.84 -22.83
CA GLY A 143 5.66 -26.53 -23.60
C GLY A 143 5.28 -27.99 -23.86
N LYS A 144 6.10 -28.67 -24.66
CA LYS A 144 5.99 -30.12 -24.91
C LYS A 144 7.38 -30.73 -24.73
N ALA A 145 7.51 -31.64 -23.78
CA ALA A 145 8.77 -32.35 -23.57
C ALA A 145 9.09 -33.30 -24.75
N CYS A 146 10.38 -33.41 -25.09
CA CYS A 146 10.92 -34.34 -26.06
C CYS A 146 12.33 -34.76 -25.65
N HIS A 147 12.86 -35.79 -26.36
CA HIS A 147 14.25 -36.16 -26.21
C HIS A 147 15.16 -35.04 -26.78
N SER A 148 16.23 -34.71 -26.06
CA SER A 148 17.15 -33.61 -26.44
C SER A 148 17.78 -33.77 -27.82
N GLY A 149 17.95 -35.00 -28.30
CA GLY A 149 18.43 -35.29 -29.66
C GLY A 149 17.39 -35.07 -30.78
N TYR A 150 16.13 -34.79 -30.45
CA TYR A 150 15.04 -34.56 -31.39
C TYR A 150 14.23 -33.34 -30.99
N PRO A 151 14.80 -32.14 -31.00
CA PRO A 151 14.13 -30.94 -30.53
C PRO A 151 12.87 -30.58 -31.32
N ASP A 152 12.81 -30.95 -32.60
CA ASP A 152 11.66 -30.69 -33.45
C ASP A 152 10.38 -31.45 -33.04
N GLN A 153 10.50 -32.46 -32.18
CA GLN A 153 9.34 -33.22 -31.66
C GLN A 153 8.73 -32.56 -30.41
N GLY A 154 9.40 -31.57 -29.88
CA GLY A 154 9.00 -30.83 -28.67
C GLY A 154 8.55 -29.41 -28.93
N ILE A 155 8.28 -28.71 -27.85
CA ILE A 155 8.00 -27.27 -27.84
C ILE A 155 8.70 -26.70 -26.61
N SER A 156 9.69 -25.84 -26.84
CA SER A 156 10.39 -25.15 -25.74
C SER A 156 9.49 -24.05 -25.16
N ALA A 157 9.11 -24.18 -23.91
CA ALA A 157 8.41 -23.11 -23.19
C ALA A 157 9.34 -21.91 -22.93
N VAL A 158 10.65 -22.15 -22.84
CA VAL A 158 11.65 -21.10 -22.64
C VAL A 158 11.77 -20.21 -23.87
N ASP A 159 11.82 -20.81 -25.08
CA ASP A 159 11.88 -20.02 -26.31
C ASP A 159 10.60 -19.21 -26.52
N ARG A 160 9.45 -19.81 -26.27
CA ARG A 160 8.16 -19.11 -26.29
C ARG A 160 8.09 -17.97 -25.25
N PHE A 161 8.71 -18.16 -24.09
CA PHE A 161 8.82 -17.09 -23.10
C PHE A 161 9.70 -15.96 -23.62
N ALA A 162 10.81 -16.27 -24.27
CA ALA A 162 11.67 -15.25 -24.89
C ALA A 162 10.90 -14.45 -25.95
N ASP A 163 10.18 -15.13 -26.85
CA ASP A 163 9.32 -14.48 -27.86
C ASP A 163 8.25 -13.58 -27.21
N PHE A 164 7.62 -14.07 -26.14
CA PHE A 164 6.65 -13.28 -25.37
C PHE A 164 7.29 -12.03 -24.76
N MET A 165 8.49 -12.14 -24.18
CA MET A 165 9.19 -11.01 -23.61
C MET A 165 9.60 -9.98 -24.67
N ASP A 166 10.00 -10.42 -25.86
CA ASP A 166 10.29 -9.53 -26.96
C ASP A 166 9.03 -8.80 -27.46
N ALA A 167 7.92 -9.50 -27.54
CA ALA A 167 6.63 -8.89 -27.86
C ALA A 167 6.20 -7.86 -26.77
N MET A 168 6.44 -8.15 -25.50
CA MET A 168 6.12 -7.21 -24.41
C MET A 168 6.95 -5.94 -24.46
N ARG A 169 8.22 -6.01 -24.89
CA ARG A 169 9.11 -4.83 -24.99
C ARG A 169 8.63 -3.77 -25.98
N ILE A 170 7.85 -4.14 -26.97
CA ILE A 170 7.32 -3.22 -27.99
C ILE A 170 5.91 -2.71 -27.67
N VAL A 171 5.31 -3.19 -26.57
CA VAL A 171 4.01 -2.68 -26.12
C VAL A 171 4.18 -1.23 -25.67
N ARG A 172 3.44 -0.34 -26.29
CA ARG A 172 3.35 1.06 -25.85
C ARG A 172 2.23 1.17 -24.82
N LEU A 173 2.60 1.62 -23.62
CA LEU A 173 1.62 1.98 -22.60
C LEU A 173 0.99 3.33 -22.94
N PRO A 174 -0.30 3.55 -22.57
CA PRO A 174 -0.89 4.87 -22.72
C PRO A 174 -0.16 5.86 -21.82
N GLU A 175 -0.02 7.08 -22.31
CA GLU A 175 0.62 8.18 -21.60
C GLU A 175 -0.48 9.10 -21.04
N ASP A 176 -0.42 9.40 -19.75
CA ASP A 176 -1.33 10.32 -19.09
C ASP A 176 -0.67 11.68 -18.92
N PRO A 177 -1.36 12.81 -19.21
CA PRO A 177 -0.78 14.15 -19.14
C PRO A 177 -0.31 14.54 -17.73
N VAL A 178 -0.86 13.94 -16.68
CA VAL A 178 -0.57 14.26 -15.28
C VAL A 178 0.36 13.21 -14.67
N LEU A 179 0.08 11.93 -14.93
CA LEU A 179 0.75 10.80 -14.29
C LEU A 179 1.91 10.23 -15.12
N GLY A 180 2.04 10.64 -16.38
CA GLY A 180 3.06 10.12 -17.31
C GLY A 180 2.74 8.70 -17.81
N PRO A 181 3.74 8.00 -18.36
CA PRO A 181 3.58 6.64 -18.89
C PRO A 181 3.40 5.61 -17.78
#